data_3077a278a6339d282b1f6443a61388c7
#
_entry.id   3077a278a6339d282b1f6443a61388c7
#
_cell.length_a   1.000
_cell.length_b   1.000
_cell.length_c   1.000
_cell.angle_alpha   90.00
_cell.angle_beta   90.00
_cell.angle_gamma   90.00
#
_symmetry.space_group_name_H-M   'P 1'
#
loop_
_entity.id
_entity.type
_entity.pdbx_description
1 polymer ?
#
loop_
_entity_poly.entity_id
_entity_poly.type
_entity_poly.pdbx_seq_one_letter_code
_entity_poly.pdbx_strand_id
1 'polypeptide(L)'
;INVQMTDFPKEIQDTATSLKLVTGKTLLRNELLAKVLEEFEVLYEQFVSAESLKNLKAEYESRLANKDNRVNVLAPSGAWQGICLGIKEDGALLVQREDGKVEEVIAGEVSVRGIYGYV
;
A
#
# COMPACT_ATOMS: atom_id res chain seq x y z
N ILE A 1 -0.83 6.94 -11.18
CA ILE A 1 -1.97 6.17 -11.73
C ILE A 1 -2.05 6.40 -13.23
N ASN A 2 -2.01 5.32 -14.04
CA ASN A 2 -2.25 5.40 -15.46
C ASN A 2 -3.76 5.48 -15.70
N VAL A 3 -4.22 6.57 -16.31
CA VAL A 3 -5.67 6.80 -16.49
C VAL A 3 -6.15 6.27 -17.84
N GLN A 4 -5.49 6.67 -18.94
CA GLN A 4 -5.97 6.42 -20.30
C GLN A 4 -4.98 5.64 -21.19
N MET A 5 -3.83 5.25 -20.68
CA MET A 5 -2.88 4.45 -21.44
C MET A 5 -3.51 3.11 -21.84
N THR A 6 -3.33 2.72 -23.10
CA THR A 6 -3.83 1.44 -23.64
C THR A 6 -2.71 0.55 -24.15
N ASP A 7 -1.51 1.09 -24.25
CA ASP A 7 -0.32 0.41 -24.71
C ASP A 7 0.84 0.64 -23.75
N PHE A 8 1.56 -0.41 -23.40
CA PHE A 8 2.66 -0.39 -22.45
C PHE A 8 3.91 -1.01 -23.09
N PRO A 9 5.12 -0.54 -22.70
CA PRO A 9 6.37 -1.19 -23.10
C PRO A 9 6.35 -2.69 -22.79
N LYS A 10 7.01 -3.48 -23.65
CA LYS A 10 7.02 -4.95 -23.55
C LYS A 10 7.50 -5.47 -22.19
N GLU A 11 8.40 -4.72 -21.56
CA GLU A 11 9.01 -5.08 -20.26
C GLU A 11 8.00 -5.04 -19.10
N ILE A 12 6.90 -4.31 -19.26
CA ILE A 12 5.89 -4.13 -18.19
C ILE A 12 4.47 -4.44 -18.64
N GLN A 13 4.25 -4.82 -19.91
CA GLN A 13 2.90 -5.02 -20.46
C GLN A 13 2.06 -6.04 -19.70
N ASP A 14 2.70 -7.06 -19.08
CA ASP A 14 2.02 -8.12 -18.35
C ASP A 14 1.69 -7.73 -16.88
N THR A 15 2.27 -6.64 -16.40
CA THR A 15 2.10 -6.16 -15.02
C THR A 15 1.50 -4.76 -14.92
N ALA A 16 1.56 -3.99 -15.99
CA ALA A 16 1.01 -2.63 -16.04
C ALA A 16 -0.42 -2.61 -16.55
N THR A 17 -1.23 -1.72 -16.01
CA THR A 17 -2.59 -1.48 -16.48
C THR A 17 -2.98 -0.01 -16.37
N SER A 18 -4.15 0.33 -16.84
CA SER A 18 -4.76 1.65 -16.69
C SER A 18 -6.22 1.55 -16.30
N LEU A 19 -6.77 2.64 -15.78
CA LEU A 19 -8.19 2.70 -15.46
C LEU A 19 -9.06 2.47 -16.71
N LYS A 20 -8.63 2.95 -17.88
CA LYS A 20 -9.34 2.71 -19.14
C LYS A 20 -9.38 1.23 -19.51
N LEU A 21 -8.29 0.49 -19.35
CA LEU A 21 -8.23 -0.94 -19.64
C LEU A 21 -9.09 -1.75 -18.66
N VAL A 22 -9.05 -1.40 -17.37
CA VAL A 22 -9.82 -2.11 -16.33
C VAL A 22 -11.31 -1.83 -16.41
N THR A 23 -11.70 -0.57 -16.67
CA THR A 23 -13.11 -0.15 -16.64
C THR A 23 -13.80 -0.11 -17.97
N GLY A 24 -13.06 -0.09 -19.08
CA GLY A 24 -13.56 0.16 -20.44
C GLY A 24 -14.00 1.60 -20.69
N LYS A 25 -13.85 2.50 -19.73
CA LYS A 25 -14.35 3.88 -19.80
C LYS A 25 -13.22 4.89 -19.99
N THR A 26 -13.53 5.97 -20.69
CA THR A 26 -12.66 7.15 -20.75
C THR A 26 -12.95 8.01 -19.53
N LEU A 27 -11.94 8.21 -18.68
CA LEU A 27 -12.05 8.99 -17.45
C LEU A 27 -11.25 10.29 -17.59
N LEU A 28 -11.80 11.39 -17.12
CA LEU A 28 -11.09 12.66 -17.09
C LEU A 28 -10.15 12.72 -15.88
N ARG A 29 -8.89 13.09 -16.11
CA ARG A 29 -7.86 13.12 -15.06
C ARG A 29 -8.17 14.12 -13.94
N ASN A 30 -8.75 15.26 -14.31
CA ASN A 30 -9.18 16.30 -13.36
C ASN A 30 -10.32 15.81 -12.45
N GLU A 31 -11.30 15.09 -13.00
CA GLU A 31 -12.39 14.49 -12.20
C GLU A 31 -11.87 13.40 -11.27
N LEU A 32 -10.96 12.56 -11.75
CA LEU A 32 -10.31 11.56 -10.90
C LEU A 32 -9.54 12.23 -9.77
N LEU A 33 -8.76 13.28 -10.07
CA LEU A 33 -8.01 14.01 -9.06
C LEU A 33 -8.94 14.65 -8.02
N ALA A 34 -10.03 15.29 -8.46
CA ALA A 34 -11.02 15.87 -7.56
C ALA A 34 -11.60 14.81 -6.61
N LYS A 35 -11.97 13.64 -7.15
CA LYS A 35 -12.47 12.54 -6.31
C LYS A 35 -11.45 12.01 -5.30
N VAL A 36 -10.19 11.87 -5.70
CA VAL A 36 -9.12 11.47 -4.77
C VAL A 36 -8.95 12.49 -3.64
N LEU A 37 -9.03 13.80 -3.94
CA LEU A 37 -8.91 14.84 -2.93
C LEU A 37 -10.14 14.92 -2.00
N GLU A 38 -11.35 14.75 -2.54
CA GLU A 38 -12.58 14.68 -1.76
C GLU A 38 -12.53 13.51 -0.74
N GLU A 39 -12.15 12.32 -1.19
CA GLU A 39 -12.00 11.15 -0.30
C GLU A 39 -10.86 11.34 0.71
N PHE A 40 -9.75 11.93 0.30
CA PHE A 40 -8.63 12.24 1.19
C PHE A 40 -9.04 13.20 2.30
N GLU A 41 -9.81 14.26 1.98
CA GLU A 41 -10.29 15.24 2.96
C GLU A 41 -11.09 14.55 4.08
N VAL A 42 -12.03 13.68 3.72
CA VAL A 42 -12.84 12.92 4.70
C VAL A 42 -11.96 12.04 5.60
N LEU A 43 -10.99 11.33 5.02
CA LEU A 43 -10.08 10.47 5.79
C LEU A 43 -9.13 11.30 6.66
N TYR A 44 -8.68 12.44 6.16
CA TYR A 44 -7.81 13.36 6.89
C TYR A 44 -8.50 13.97 8.12
N GLU A 45 -9.77 14.39 7.99
CA GLU A 45 -10.56 14.87 9.12
C GLU A 45 -10.72 13.80 10.22
N GLN A 46 -10.94 12.53 9.83
CA GLN A 46 -10.98 11.42 10.78
C GLN A 46 -9.64 11.21 11.49
N PHE A 47 -8.53 11.32 10.75
CA PHE A 47 -7.18 11.22 11.32
C PHE A 47 -6.90 12.36 12.30
N VAL A 48 -7.17 13.60 11.91
CA VAL A 48 -6.93 14.79 12.75
C VAL A 48 -7.75 14.74 14.04
N SER A 49 -9.03 14.36 13.94
CA SER A 49 -9.90 14.27 15.13
C SER A 49 -9.53 13.15 16.08
N ALA A 50 -8.91 12.08 15.56
CA ALA A 50 -8.47 10.92 16.35
C ALA A 50 -7.02 11.03 16.83
N GLU A 51 -6.20 11.90 16.22
CA GLU A 51 -4.75 12.01 16.37
C GLU A 51 -4.02 10.66 16.17
N SER A 52 -4.65 9.77 15.43
CA SER A 52 -4.13 8.42 15.14
C SER A 52 -4.86 7.78 13.96
N LEU A 53 -4.33 6.68 13.43
CA LEU A 53 -4.96 5.90 12.37
C LEU A 53 -6.02 4.89 12.88
N LYS A 54 -6.39 4.91 14.17
CA LYS A 54 -7.27 3.90 14.78
C LYS A 54 -8.59 3.71 14.03
N ASN A 55 -9.19 4.80 13.54
CA ASN A 55 -10.48 4.77 12.82
C ASN A 55 -10.33 4.31 11.36
N LEU A 56 -9.12 4.42 10.79
CA LEU A 56 -8.80 4.09 9.40
C LEU A 56 -8.15 2.70 9.26
N LYS A 57 -7.62 2.17 10.35
CA LYS A 57 -6.82 0.95 10.38
C LYS A 57 -7.55 -0.25 9.76
N ALA A 58 -8.79 -0.50 10.15
CA ALA A 58 -9.55 -1.67 9.69
C ALA A 58 -9.76 -1.64 8.17
N GLU A 59 -10.12 -0.48 7.62
CA GLU A 59 -10.32 -0.32 6.19
C GLU A 59 -8.98 -0.42 5.43
N TYR A 60 -7.93 0.23 5.94
CA TYR A 60 -6.60 0.12 5.37
C TYR A 60 -6.12 -1.34 5.32
N GLU A 61 -6.23 -2.05 6.44
CA GLU A 61 -5.79 -3.45 6.52
C GLU A 61 -6.61 -4.39 5.61
N SER A 62 -7.88 -4.10 5.37
CA SER A 62 -8.71 -4.89 4.45
C SER A 62 -8.23 -4.81 2.99
N ARG A 63 -7.47 -3.76 2.65
CA ARG A 63 -6.90 -3.51 1.32
C ARG A 63 -5.39 -3.74 1.26
N LEU A 64 -4.78 -4.08 2.39
CA LEU A 64 -3.33 -4.28 2.48
C LEU A 64 -2.95 -5.64 1.88
N ALA A 65 -2.44 -5.64 0.66
CA ALA A 65 -2.07 -6.86 -0.08
C ALA A 65 -1.06 -7.75 0.66
N ASN A 66 -0.23 -7.15 1.51
CA ASN A 66 0.79 -7.86 2.27
C ASN A 66 0.27 -8.47 3.58
N LYS A 67 -0.94 -8.13 4.04
CA LYS A 67 -1.47 -8.64 5.31
C LYS A 67 -1.59 -10.16 5.26
N ASP A 68 -1.17 -10.80 6.36
CA ASP A 68 -1.14 -12.25 6.54
C ASP A 68 -0.25 -13.00 5.54
N ASN A 69 0.57 -12.27 4.75
CA ASN A 69 1.50 -12.82 3.80
C ASN A 69 2.95 -12.66 4.27
N ARG A 70 3.83 -13.55 3.75
CA ARG A 70 5.27 -13.44 3.94
C ARG A 70 5.80 -12.23 3.17
N VAL A 71 6.65 -11.44 3.82
CA VAL A 71 7.28 -10.24 3.26
C VAL A 71 8.79 -10.24 3.49
N ASN A 72 9.52 -9.59 2.60
CA ASN A 72 10.94 -9.31 2.78
C ASN A 72 11.09 -7.87 3.29
N VAL A 73 11.70 -7.71 4.44
CA VAL A 73 12.05 -6.42 5.01
C VAL A 73 13.50 -6.12 4.65
N LEU A 74 13.72 -5.04 3.90
CA LEU A 74 15.04 -4.59 3.47
C LEU A 74 15.48 -3.45 4.38
N ALA A 75 16.19 -3.77 5.44
CA ALA A 75 16.72 -2.80 6.39
C ALA A 75 18.21 -2.52 6.13
N PRO A 76 18.75 -1.35 6.54
CA PRO A 76 20.18 -1.06 6.45
C PRO A 76 21.06 -2.07 7.19
N SER A 77 20.52 -2.69 8.25
CA SER A 77 21.18 -3.74 9.05
C SER A 77 21.18 -5.13 8.40
N GLY A 78 20.54 -5.26 7.24
CA GLY A 78 20.38 -6.53 6.51
C GLY A 78 18.91 -6.85 6.23
N ALA A 79 18.70 -7.68 5.20
CA ALA A 79 17.38 -8.15 4.84
C ALA A 79 16.93 -9.31 5.73
N TRP A 80 15.64 -9.36 6.05
CA TRP A 80 15.02 -10.45 6.79
C TRP A 80 13.58 -10.68 6.33
N GLN A 81 13.00 -11.83 6.71
CA GLN A 81 11.64 -12.22 6.31
C GLN A 81 10.74 -12.38 7.53
N GLY A 82 9.44 -12.16 7.29
CA GLY A 82 8.43 -12.38 8.31
C GLY A 82 7.02 -12.36 7.73
N ILE A 83 6.02 -12.52 8.58
CA ILE A 83 4.61 -12.42 8.23
C ILE A 83 4.13 -11.02 8.57
N CYS A 84 3.55 -10.32 7.60
CA CYS A 84 2.92 -9.01 7.81
C CYS A 84 1.61 -9.20 8.58
N LEU A 85 1.51 -8.62 9.77
CA LEU A 85 0.31 -8.71 10.62
C LEU A 85 -0.69 -7.55 10.40
N GLY A 86 -0.25 -6.48 9.75
CA GLY A 86 -1.03 -5.25 9.57
C GLY A 86 -0.25 -4.03 10.03
N ILE A 87 -0.95 -2.97 10.46
CA ILE A 87 -0.33 -1.72 10.93
C ILE A 87 -0.69 -1.40 12.38
N LYS A 88 0.16 -0.60 13.02
CA LYS A 88 -0.16 0.11 14.27
C LYS A 88 -1.01 1.35 14.02
N GLU A 89 -1.53 1.93 15.09
CA GLU A 89 -2.29 3.19 15.03
C GLU A 89 -1.44 4.41 14.64
N ASP A 90 -0.12 4.32 14.80
CA ASP A 90 0.85 5.31 14.34
C ASP A 90 1.31 5.10 12.87
N GLY A 91 0.85 4.02 12.23
CA GLY A 91 1.16 3.67 10.86
C GLY A 91 2.36 2.74 10.66
N ALA A 92 3.08 2.37 11.73
CA ALA A 92 4.15 1.39 11.63
C ALA A 92 3.61 0.02 11.16
N LEU A 93 4.30 -0.63 10.21
CA LEU A 93 3.94 -1.98 9.79
C LEU A 93 4.41 -2.99 10.85
N LEU A 94 3.54 -3.93 11.21
CA LEU A 94 3.86 -5.01 12.13
C LEU A 94 4.25 -6.26 11.35
N VAL A 95 5.46 -6.76 11.59
CA VAL A 95 5.97 -7.97 10.92
C VAL A 95 6.47 -8.95 11.97
N GLN A 96 5.89 -10.15 11.97
CA GLN A 96 6.30 -11.23 12.86
C GLN A 96 7.43 -12.04 12.24
N ARG A 97 8.54 -12.14 12.94
CA ARG A 97 9.69 -12.99 12.58
C ARG A 97 9.40 -14.46 12.81
N GLU A 98 10.25 -15.35 12.29
CA GLU A 98 10.14 -16.80 12.47
C GLU A 98 10.27 -17.25 13.95
N ASP A 99 10.97 -16.49 14.78
CA ASP A 99 11.07 -16.72 16.22
C ASP A 99 9.82 -16.27 17.00
N GLY A 100 8.80 -15.75 16.30
CA GLY A 100 7.56 -15.25 16.88
C GLY A 100 7.61 -13.79 17.36
N LYS A 101 8.78 -13.15 17.34
CA LYS A 101 8.92 -11.75 17.72
C LYS A 101 8.27 -10.85 16.70
N VAL A 102 7.47 -9.88 17.17
CA VAL A 102 6.86 -8.85 16.31
C VAL A 102 7.75 -7.62 16.30
N GLU A 103 8.10 -7.17 15.10
CA GLU A 103 8.87 -5.96 14.89
C GLU A 103 8.05 -4.88 14.19
N GLU A 104 8.29 -3.63 14.60
CA GLU A 104 7.70 -2.43 13.99
C GLU A 104 8.60 -1.94 12.87
N VAL A 105 8.04 -1.87 11.66
CA VAL A 105 8.76 -1.42 10.47
C VAL A 105 8.22 -0.07 10.07
N ILE A 106 9.06 0.97 10.16
CA ILE A 106 8.71 2.35 9.84
C ILE A 106 9.12 2.64 8.39
N ALA A 107 8.20 3.17 7.58
CA ALA A 107 8.49 3.56 6.21
C ALA A 107 9.54 4.69 6.16
N GLY A 108 10.49 4.57 5.24
CA GLY A 108 11.60 5.53 5.03
C GLY A 108 12.99 4.97 5.36
N GLU A 109 13.10 4.03 6.30
CA GLU A 109 14.36 3.34 6.62
C GLU A 109 14.42 1.93 6.05
N VAL A 110 13.26 1.36 5.67
CA VAL A 110 13.14 -0.02 5.19
C VAL A 110 12.21 -0.11 3.98
N SER A 111 12.48 -1.07 3.10
CA SER A 111 11.60 -1.42 1.99
C SER A 111 10.99 -2.79 2.26
N VAL A 112 9.67 -2.86 2.26
CA VAL A 112 8.93 -4.11 2.39
C VAL A 112 8.51 -4.59 1.01
N ARG A 113 8.91 -5.80 0.64
CA ARG A 113 8.60 -6.41 -0.64
C ARG A 113 7.79 -7.68 -0.41
N GLY A 114 6.71 -7.85 -1.14
CA GLY A 114 6.01 -9.13 -1.21
C GLY A 114 6.87 -10.20 -1.89
N ILE A 115 6.57 -11.47 -1.64
CA ILE A 115 7.36 -12.61 -2.17
C ILE A 115 7.29 -12.69 -3.71
N TYR A 116 6.30 -12.05 -4.31
CA TYR A 116 6.08 -12.07 -5.76
C TYR A 116 6.84 -10.99 -6.52
N GLY A 117 7.89 -10.40 -5.92
CA GLY A 117 8.79 -9.53 -6.64
C GLY A 117 8.13 -8.28 -7.19
N TYR A 118 7.47 -7.50 -6.33
CA TYR A 118 7.16 -6.14 -6.73
C TYR A 118 8.47 -5.37 -6.88
N VAL A 119 8.73 -5.07 -8.10
CA VAL A 119 9.81 -4.19 -8.52
C VAL A 119 9.55 -2.78 -8.01
#